data_3334609b02f3ee030187ea33d1632dfb
#
_entry.id   3334609b02f3ee030187ea33d1632dfb
#
_cell.length_a   1.000
_cell.length_b   1.000
_cell.length_c   1.000
_cell.angle_alpha   90.00
_cell.angle_beta   90.00
_cell.angle_gamma   90.00
#
_symmetry.space_group_name_H-M   'P 1'
#
loop_
_entity.id
_entity.type
_entity.pdbx_description
1 polymer ?
#
loop_
_entity_poly.entity_id
_entity_poly.type
_entity_poly.pdbx_seq_one_letter_code
_entity_poly.pdbx_strand_id
1 'polypeptide(L)'
;QNLYNVIQASKNPTLARFINSLGIRHVGKETSELIAQRFSTFNALKNAKVEDILEIDGIGEKIAVSILDFFSNSYNNKLLQDLELYGVVPQENVAQNTSDALKGMTFVITGTLSDTRDVFASLIKQNGGKTSSSVSKKTSYVLAEENPGSKYDKAEALGVKIKDEK
;
A
#
# COMPACT_ATOMS: atom_id res chain seq x y z
N GLN A 1 9.08 30.96 13.36
CA GLN A 1 7.76 30.28 13.41
C GLN A 1 7.64 29.18 12.36
N ASN A 2 8.20 29.32 11.16
CA ASN A 2 8.06 28.35 10.07
C ASN A 2 8.81 27.03 10.33
N LEU A 3 10.07 27.09 10.80
CA LEU A 3 10.87 25.89 11.08
C LEU A 3 10.27 25.04 12.21
N TYR A 4 9.81 25.67 13.28
CA TYR A 4 9.15 24.97 14.39
C TYR A 4 7.91 24.21 13.91
N ASN A 5 7.05 24.86 13.11
CA ASN A 5 5.84 24.23 12.57
C ASN A 5 6.16 23.05 11.64
N VAL A 6 7.21 23.18 10.82
CA VAL A 6 7.67 22.09 9.95
C VAL A 6 8.17 20.89 10.77
N ILE A 7 8.93 21.14 11.84
CA ILE A 7 9.38 20.07 12.75
C ILE A 7 8.19 19.40 13.43
N GLN A 8 7.21 20.16 13.92
CA GLN A 8 6.03 19.58 14.56
C GLN A 8 5.20 18.75 13.56
N ALA A 9 4.99 19.26 12.35
CA ALA A 9 4.28 18.51 11.28
C ALA A 9 5.00 17.21 10.87
N SER A 10 6.33 17.18 10.97
CA SER A 10 7.12 15.99 10.62
C SER A 10 7.05 14.87 11.66
N LYS A 11 6.52 15.13 12.86
CA LYS A 11 6.38 14.13 13.93
C LYS A 11 5.29 13.08 13.66
N ASN A 12 4.36 13.36 12.76
CA ASN A 12 3.31 12.43 12.36
C ASN A 12 3.47 11.99 10.90
N PRO A 13 4.55 11.30 10.54
CA PRO A 13 4.75 10.82 9.18
C PRO A 13 3.76 9.70 8.84
N THR A 14 3.49 9.49 7.55
CA THR A 14 2.79 8.27 7.12
C THR A 14 3.59 7.03 7.52
N LEU A 15 2.92 5.90 7.76
CA LEU A 15 3.59 4.67 8.17
C LEU A 15 4.69 4.26 7.19
N ALA A 16 4.44 4.34 5.88
CA ALA A 16 5.45 4.02 4.86
C ALA A 16 6.69 4.93 4.96
N ARG A 17 6.47 6.23 5.15
CA ARG A 17 7.57 7.19 5.30
C ARG A 17 8.37 6.96 6.59
N PHE A 18 7.69 6.60 7.67
CA PHE A 18 8.34 6.25 8.94
C PHE A 18 9.21 5.02 8.79
N ILE A 19 8.68 3.92 8.24
CA ILE A 19 9.43 2.68 7.99
C ILE A 19 10.67 2.96 7.13
N ASN A 20 10.52 3.71 6.03
CA ASN A 20 11.64 4.07 5.17
C ASN A 20 12.72 4.88 5.91
N SER A 21 12.32 5.76 6.84
CA SER A 21 13.25 6.60 7.61
C SER A 21 14.04 5.84 8.67
N LEU A 22 13.60 4.64 9.08
CA LEU A 22 14.32 3.80 10.04
C LEU A 22 15.61 3.21 9.48
N GLY A 23 15.82 3.27 8.15
CA GLY A 23 17.04 2.78 7.51
C GLY A 23 17.22 1.27 7.61
N ILE A 24 16.16 0.50 7.68
CA ILE A 24 16.21 -0.97 7.71
C ILE A 24 16.88 -1.46 6.42
N ARG A 25 17.88 -2.31 6.55
CA ARG A 25 18.65 -2.83 5.41
C ARG A 25 17.72 -3.50 4.40
N HIS A 26 17.90 -3.24 3.12
CA HIS A 26 17.09 -3.73 2.00
C HIS A 26 15.63 -3.21 1.96
N VAL A 27 15.23 -2.35 2.89
CA VAL A 27 13.90 -1.73 2.91
C VAL A 27 14.00 -0.30 2.37
N GLY A 28 13.64 -0.14 1.10
CA GLY A 28 13.55 1.16 0.43
C GLY A 28 12.12 1.69 0.42
N LYS A 29 11.89 2.78 -0.32
CA LYS A 29 10.58 3.45 -0.41
C LYS A 29 9.45 2.49 -0.84
N GLU A 30 9.64 1.77 -1.94
CA GLU A 30 8.64 0.84 -2.48
C GLU A 30 8.33 -0.30 -1.49
N THR A 31 9.35 -0.89 -0.90
CA THR A 31 9.20 -1.94 0.12
C THR A 31 8.48 -1.41 1.35
N SER A 32 8.77 -0.18 1.78
CA SER A 32 8.09 0.47 2.90
C SER A 32 6.60 0.71 2.63
N GLU A 33 6.25 1.03 1.39
CA GLU A 33 4.85 1.19 0.96
C GLU A 33 4.10 -0.15 1.00
N LEU A 34 4.71 -1.24 0.51
CA LEU A 34 4.15 -2.58 0.58
C LEU A 34 3.93 -3.04 2.02
N ILE A 35 4.92 -2.83 2.89
CA ILE A 35 4.84 -3.16 4.32
C ILE A 35 3.71 -2.37 4.98
N ALA A 36 3.64 -1.05 4.74
CA ALA A 36 2.61 -0.20 5.32
C ALA A 36 1.19 -0.56 4.84
N GLN A 37 1.04 -1.04 3.62
CA GLN A 37 -0.24 -1.55 3.10
C GLN A 37 -0.68 -2.84 3.81
N ARG A 38 0.28 -3.73 4.13
CA ARG A 38 -0.02 -5.02 4.79
C ARG A 38 -0.31 -4.87 6.27
N PHE A 39 0.47 -4.06 6.98
CA PHE A 39 0.44 -4.01 8.45
C PHE A 39 -0.33 -2.82 9.01
N SER A 40 -0.92 -1.96 8.26
CA SER A 40 -1.77 -0.83 8.69
C SER A 40 -1.26 0.00 9.90
N THR A 41 -0.65 -0.62 10.91
CA THR A 41 -0.07 0.02 12.10
C THR A 41 1.39 -0.38 12.31
N PHE A 42 2.18 0.51 12.90
CA PHE A 42 3.57 0.21 13.23
C PHE A 42 3.71 -0.90 14.26
N ASN A 43 2.77 -0.97 15.21
CA ASN A 43 2.77 -2.01 16.24
C ASN A 43 2.48 -3.40 15.65
N ALA A 44 1.60 -3.48 14.64
CA ALA A 44 1.37 -4.74 13.93
C ALA A 44 2.64 -5.24 13.22
N LEU A 45 3.39 -4.33 12.57
CA LEU A 45 4.68 -4.67 11.96
C LEU A 45 5.71 -5.12 13.00
N LYS A 46 5.81 -4.41 14.12
CA LYS A 46 6.78 -4.74 15.19
C LYS A 46 6.57 -6.13 15.77
N ASN A 47 5.32 -6.61 15.82
CA ASN A 47 4.94 -7.92 16.35
C ASN A 47 4.71 -8.98 15.26
N ALA A 48 5.03 -8.67 13.99
CA ALA A 48 4.85 -9.59 12.88
C ALA A 48 5.83 -10.76 12.96
N LYS A 49 5.37 -11.91 12.50
CA LYS A 49 6.21 -13.09 12.30
C LYS A 49 6.83 -13.07 10.90
N VAL A 50 7.85 -13.88 10.70
CA VAL A 50 8.52 -13.99 9.39
C VAL A 50 7.53 -14.38 8.29
N GLU A 51 6.60 -15.29 8.58
CA GLU A 51 5.59 -15.76 7.65
C GLU A 51 4.68 -14.63 7.19
N ASP A 52 4.24 -13.75 8.10
CA ASP A 52 3.38 -12.60 7.79
C ASP A 52 4.06 -11.60 6.85
N ILE A 53 5.38 -11.45 6.97
CA ILE A 53 6.19 -10.57 6.12
C ILE A 53 6.40 -11.19 4.74
N LEU A 54 6.63 -12.51 4.69
CA LEU A 54 6.84 -13.25 3.43
C LEU A 54 5.56 -13.37 2.59
N GLU A 55 4.36 -13.20 3.19
CA GLU A 55 3.10 -13.13 2.44
C GLU A 55 2.98 -11.87 1.56
N ILE A 56 3.86 -10.89 1.74
CA ILE A 56 3.83 -9.66 0.95
C ILE A 56 4.50 -9.91 -0.41
N ASP A 57 3.74 -9.78 -1.49
CA ASP A 57 4.27 -9.88 -2.85
C ASP A 57 5.42 -8.88 -3.06
N GLY A 58 6.57 -9.38 -3.50
CA GLY A 58 7.78 -8.57 -3.71
C GLY A 58 8.73 -8.50 -2.51
N ILE A 59 8.41 -9.14 -1.38
CA ILE A 59 9.29 -9.25 -0.22
C ILE A 59 9.83 -10.69 -0.12
N GLY A 60 11.14 -10.83 -0.24
CA GLY A 60 11.83 -12.11 -0.06
C GLY A 60 12.47 -12.25 1.32
N GLU A 61 13.02 -13.44 1.59
CA GLU A 61 13.65 -13.80 2.86
C GLU A 61 14.68 -12.78 3.38
N LYS A 62 15.52 -12.24 2.49
CA LYS A 62 16.54 -11.24 2.88
C LYS A 62 15.96 -9.99 3.50
N ILE A 63 14.83 -9.54 2.97
CA ILE A 63 14.11 -8.37 3.49
C ILE A 63 13.42 -8.73 4.81
N ALA A 64 12.74 -9.88 4.86
CA ALA A 64 12.04 -10.35 6.06
C ALA A 64 13.03 -10.49 7.24
N VAL A 65 14.17 -11.15 7.03
CA VAL A 65 15.23 -11.27 8.05
C VAL A 65 15.74 -9.90 8.49
N SER A 66 15.99 -8.97 7.55
CA SER A 66 16.46 -7.62 7.90
C SER A 66 15.45 -6.85 8.77
N ILE A 67 14.16 -7.03 8.56
CA ILE A 67 13.11 -6.42 9.37
C ILE A 67 13.11 -7.02 10.78
N LEU A 68 13.15 -8.34 10.90
CA LEU A 68 13.17 -9.02 12.20
C LEU A 68 14.44 -8.70 12.99
N ASP A 69 15.61 -8.68 12.34
CA ASP A 69 16.88 -8.30 12.96
C ASP A 69 16.83 -6.86 13.48
N PHE A 70 16.21 -5.95 12.73
CA PHE A 70 16.04 -4.57 13.16
C PHE A 70 15.24 -4.49 14.47
N PHE A 71 14.12 -5.20 14.59
CA PHE A 71 13.27 -5.18 15.76
C PHE A 71 13.81 -6.01 16.95
N SER A 72 14.68 -6.99 16.68
CA SER A 72 15.36 -7.74 17.74
C SER A 72 16.53 -6.99 18.38
N ASN A 73 17.04 -5.97 17.71
CA ASN A 73 18.19 -5.20 18.17
C ASN A 73 17.79 -4.23 19.31
N SER A 74 18.45 -4.36 20.47
CA SER A 74 18.17 -3.54 21.65
C SER A 74 18.41 -2.04 21.45
N TYR A 75 19.42 -1.66 20.65
CA TYR A 75 19.69 -0.27 20.31
C TYR A 75 18.55 0.34 19.48
N ASN A 76 18.06 -0.40 18.50
CA ASN A 76 16.94 0.05 17.68
C ASN A 76 15.65 0.17 18.51
N ASN A 77 15.41 -0.78 19.42
CA ASN A 77 14.27 -0.70 20.31
C ASN A 77 14.32 0.54 21.21
N LYS A 78 15.52 0.89 21.71
CA LYS A 78 15.70 2.11 22.48
C LYS A 78 15.44 3.36 21.62
N LEU A 79 15.96 3.39 20.39
CA LEU A 79 15.71 4.47 19.46
C LEU A 79 14.20 4.67 19.19
N LEU A 80 13.46 3.57 19.00
CA LEU A 80 12.01 3.62 18.81
C LEU A 80 11.28 4.19 20.01
N GLN A 81 11.69 3.79 21.23
CA GLN A 81 11.14 4.34 22.47
C GLN A 81 11.43 5.84 22.61
N ASP A 82 12.64 6.26 22.28
CA ASP A 82 13.03 7.68 22.31
C ASP A 82 12.22 8.49 21.32
N LEU A 83 12.01 7.98 20.09
CA LEU A 83 11.16 8.63 19.09
C LEU A 83 9.73 8.82 19.58
N GLU A 84 9.15 7.80 20.19
CA GLU A 84 7.80 7.83 20.77
C GLU A 84 7.75 8.87 21.93
N LEU A 85 8.75 8.88 22.80
CA LEU A 85 8.87 9.85 23.90
C LEU A 85 8.92 11.30 23.41
N TYR A 86 9.59 11.56 22.27
CA TYR A 86 9.63 12.86 21.62
C TYR A 86 8.39 13.17 20.77
N GLY A 87 7.39 12.33 20.80
CA GLY A 87 6.11 12.51 20.11
C GLY A 87 6.16 12.21 18.61
N VAL A 88 7.16 11.44 18.15
CA VAL A 88 7.20 10.95 16.76
C VAL A 88 6.39 9.67 16.68
N VAL A 89 5.15 9.80 16.22
CA VAL A 89 4.20 8.68 16.10
C VAL A 89 3.76 8.58 14.63
N PRO A 90 4.06 7.47 13.94
CA PRO A 90 3.59 7.28 12.59
C PRO A 90 2.06 7.23 12.55
N GLN A 91 1.48 7.87 11.54
CA GLN A 91 0.06 7.74 11.27
C GLN A 91 -0.25 6.27 10.98
N GLU A 92 -1.26 5.76 11.61
CA GLU A 92 -1.78 4.45 11.24
C GLU A 92 -2.24 4.52 9.79
N ASN A 93 -1.75 3.59 8.99
CA ASN A 93 -2.29 3.39 7.66
C ASN A 93 -3.60 2.61 7.84
N VAL A 94 -4.58 3.29 8.39
CA VAL A 94 -5.94 2.79 8.31
C VAL A 94 -6.21 2.77 6.80
N ALA A 95 -5.91 1.65 6.16
CA ALA A 95 -6.63 1.29 4.95
C ALA A 95 -8.09 1.35 5.40
N GLN A 96 -8.71 2.49 5.15
CA GLN A 96 -10.14 2.58 5.25
C GLN A 96 -10.66 1.61 4.18
N ASN A 97 -10.77 0.34 4.54
CA ASN A 97 -11.76 -0.50 3.94
C ASN A 97 -13.07 0.18 4.33
N THR A 98 -13.43 1.18 3.57
CA THR A 98 -14.70 1.90 3.75
C THR A 98 -15.86 0.96 3.47
N SER A 99 -15.62 -0.14 2.75
CA SER A 99 -16.56 -1.25 2.57
C SER A 99 -15.84 -2.49 2.00
N ASP A 100 -16.43 -3.67 2.19
CA ASP A 100 -16.06 -4.93 1.52
C ASP A 100 -16.85 -5.12 0.20
N ALA A 101 -17.45 -4.05 -0.33
CA ALA A 101 -18.33 -4.13 -1.50
C ALA A 101 -17.66 -4.70 -2.76
N LEU A 102 -16.36 -4.53 -2.90
CA LEU A 102 -15.58 -5.02 -4.04
C LEU A 102 -14.67 -6.21 -3.68
N LYS A 103 -14.88 -6.82 -2.53
CA LYS A 103 -14.07 -7.95 -2.05
C LYS A 103 -14.09 -9.13 -3.03
N GLY A 104 -12.91 -9.62 -3.37
CA GLY A 104 -12.74 -10.72 -4.32
C GLY A 104 -12.85 -10.31 -5.80
N MET A 105 -13.14 -9.04 -6.11
CA MET A 105 -13.21 -8.54 -7.47
C MET A 105 -11.86 -7.98 -7.93
N THR A 106 -11.54 -8.22 -9.19
CA THR A 106 -10.32 -7.69 -9.84
C THR A 106 -10.72 -6.75 -10.96
N PHE A 107 -10.17 -5.55 -10.94
CA PHE A 107 -10.43 -4.48 -11.89
C PHE A 107 -9.21 -4.19 -12.76
N VAL A 108 -9.42 -3.87 -14.01
CA VAL A 108 -8.43 -3.31 -14.93
C VAL A 108 -8.90 -1.92 -15.34
N ILE A 109 -8.02 -0.94 -15.23
CA ILE A 109 -8.30 0.45 -15.56
C ILE A 109 -7.65 0.77 -16.91
N THR A 110 -8.43 1.31 -17.86
CA THR A 110 -7.95 1.69 -19.20
C THR A 110 -8.68 2.94 -19.71
N GLY A 111 -8.15 3.58 -20.73
CA GLY A 111 -8.73 4.80 -21.28
C GLY A 111 -8.39 6.06 -20.51
N THR A 112 -9.03 7.17 -20.91
CA THR A 112 -8.97 8.47 -20.24
C THR A 112 -10.17 8.53 -19.28
N LEU A 113 -9.90 8.68 -18.00
CA LEU A 113 -10.91 8.78 -16.93
C LEU A 113 -10.97 10.21 -16.42
N SER A 114 -12.04 10.57 -15.70
CA SER A 114 -12.21 11.91 -15.12
C SER A 114 -11.12 12.24 -14.10
N ASP A 115 -10.57 11.24 -13.46
CA ASP A 115 -9.49 11.34 -12.48
C ASP A 115 -8.30 10.46 -12.85
N THR A 116 -7.19 10.55 -12.09
CA THR A 116 -6.01 9.73 -12.33
C THR A 116 -6.28 8.25 -12.02
N ARG A 117 -5.58 7.35 -12.71
CA ARG A 117 -5.65 5.90 -12.45
C ARG A 117 -5.37 5.54 -11.00
N ASP A 118 -4.51 6.33 -10.33
CA ASP A 118 -4.12 6.10 -8.93
C ASP A 118 -5.27 6.40 -7.97
N VAL A 119 -6.12 7.37 -8.28
CA VAL A 119 -7.32 7.68 -7.52
C VAL A 119 -8.31 6.51 -7.60
N PHE A 120 -8.63 6.04 -8.80
CA PHE A 120 -9.51 4.88 -8.99
C PHE A 120 -8.94 3.59 -8.39
N ALA A 121 -7.63 3.36 -8.53
CA ALA A 121 -6.98 2.21 -7.91
C ALA A 121 -7.07 2.26 -6.37
N SER A 122 -6.96 3.45 -5.79
CA SER A 122 -7.10 3.65 -4.34
C SER A 122 -8.53 3.40 -3.89
N LEU A 123 -9.53 3.92 -4.62
CA LEU A 123 -10.95 3.68 -4.32
C LEU A 123 -11.33 2.21 -4.38
N ILE A 124 -10.86 1.48 -5.42
CA ILE A 124 -11.09 0.05 -5.54
C ILE A 124 -10.49 -0.70 -4.35
N LYS A 125 -9.24 -0.38 -3.98
CA LYS A 125 -8.57 -1.00 -2.83
C LYS A 125 -9.26 -0.67 -1.51
N GLN A 126 -9.69 0.58 -1.30
CA GLN A 126 -10.45 1.01 -0.13
C GLN A 126 -11.77 0.24 0.04
N ASN A 127 -12.34 -0.26 -1.03
CA ASN A 127 -13.55 -1.07 -1.02
C ASN A 127 -13.28 -2.59 -1.11
N GLY A 128 -12.06 -3.04 -0.82
CA GLY A 128 -11.70 -4.46 -0.76
C GLY A 128 -11.41 -5.12 -2.11
N GLY A 129 -11.42 -4.36 -3.22
CA GLY A 129 -11.12 -4.84 -4.57
C GLY A 129 -9.61 -4.89 -4.87
N LYS A 130 -9.26 -5.55 -5.97
CA LYS A 130 -7.89 -5.63 -6.50
C LYS A 130 -7.81 -4.96 -7.87
N THR A 131 -6.64 -4.36 -8.18
CA THR A 131 -6.36 -3.82 -9.51
C THR A 131 -5.32 -4.67 -10.22
N SER A 132 -5.44 -4.81 -11.55
CA SER A 132 -4.47 -5.50 -12.40
C SER A 132 -4.09 -4.63 -13.61
N SER A 133 -2.87 -4.81 -14.09
CA SER A 133 -2.37 -4.11 -15.28
C SER A 133 -2.82 -4.75 -16.58
N SER A 134 -3.29 -6.00 -16.56
CA SER A 134 -3.71 -6.77 -17.75
C SER A 134 -5.05 -7.45 -17.57
N VAL A 135 -5.81 -7.55 -18.67
CA VAL A 135 -7.09 -8.27 -18.70
C VAL A 135 -6.86 -9.78 -18.81
N SER A 136 -7.54 -10.55 -17.99
CA SER A 136 -7.51 -12.01 -17.97
C SER A 136 -8.89 -12.57 -17.60
N LYS A 137 -9.08 -13.89 -17.68
CA LYS A 137 -10.31 -14.57 -17.23
C LYS A 137 -10.63 -14.38 -15.74
N LYS A 138 -9.66 -13.91 -14.94
CA LYS A 138 -9.83 -13.57 -13.52
C LYS A 138 -10.24 -12.11 -13.31
N THR A 139 -10.30 -11.30 -14.37
CA THR A 139 -10.73 -9.90 -14.30
C THR A 139 -12.24 -9.85 -14.16
N SER A 140 -12.75 -9.19 -13.14
CA SER A 140 -14.19 -9.05 -12.89
C SER A 140 -14.78 -7.92 -13.73
N TYR A 141 -14.07 -6.79 -13.78
CA TYR A 141 -14.51 -5.60 -14.52
C TYR A 141 -13.34 -4.88 -15.17
N VAL A 142 -13.59 -4.25 -16.31
CA VAL A 142 -12.71 -3.26 -16.92
C VAL A 142 -13.39 -1.91 -16.81
N LEU A 143 -12.72 -0.96 -16.16
CA LEU A 143 -13.13 0.45 -16.14
C LEU A 143 -12.55 1.13 -17.38
N ALA A 144 -13.40 1.59 -18.26
CA ALA A 144 -13.03 2.24 -19.51
C ALA A 144 -13.98 3.40 -19.80
N GLU A 145 -13.41 4.56 -20.16
CA GLU A 145 -14.14 5.68 -20.74
C GLU A 145 -13.64 5.97 -22.17
N GLU A 146 -13.55 7.24 -22.54
CA GLU A 146 -13.19 7.65 -23.88
C GLU A 146 -11.84 7.10 -24.35
N ASN A 147 -11.78 6.70 -25.62
CA ASN A 147 -10.61 6.11 -26.28
C ASN A 147 -10.12 4.80 -25.64
N PRO A 148 -10.95 3.77 -25.55
CA PRO A 148 -10.54 2.49 -25.03
C PRO A 148 -9.44 1.89 -25.93
N GLY A 149 -8.30 1.54 -25.33
CA GLY A 149 -7.19 0.88 -26.02
C GLY A 149 -7.32 -0.64 -26.05
N SER A 150 -6.26 -1.33 -26.46
CA SER A 150 -6.19 -2.80 -26.62
C SER A 150 -6.69 -3.64 -25.43
N LYS A 151 -6.80 -3.05 -24.25
CA LYS A 151 -7.37 -3.73 -23.06
C LYS A 151 -8.89 -3.86 -23.15
N TYR A 152 -9.55 -2.92 -23.82
CA TYR A 152 -10.98 -2.97 -24.08
C TYR A 152 -11.32 -4.13 -25.04
N ASP A 153 -10.61 -4.18 -26.18
CA ASP A 153 -10.79 -5.25 -27.17
C ASP A 153 -10.58 -6.64 -26.54
N LYS A 154 -9.57 -6.72 -25.66
CA LYS A 154 -9.26 -7.95 -24.93
C LYS A 154 -10.33 -8.29 -23.90
N ALA A 155 -10.99 -7.30 -23.29
CA ALA A 155 -12.11 -7.53 -22.37
C ALA A 155 -13.32 -8.08 -23.12
N GLU A 156 -13.66 -7.51 -24.27
CA GLU A 156 -14.74 -8.03 -25.13
C GLU A 156 -14.47 -9.47 -25.59
N ALA A 157 -13.24 -9.74 -26.06
CA ALA A 157 -12.84 -11.09 -26.51
C ALA A 157 -12.90 -12.13 -25.39
N LEU A 158 -12.73 -11.75 -24.13
CA LEU A 158 -12.77 -12.64 -22.97
C LEU A 158 -14.14 -12.63 -22.26
N GLY A 159 -15.11 -11.83 -22.72
CA GLY A 159 -16.43 -11.70 -22.10
C GLY A 159 -16.39 -11.02 -20.72
N VAL A 160 -15.35 -10.21 -20.45
CA VAL A 160 -15.23 -9.44 -19.19
C VAL A 160 -16.14 -8.22 -19.26
N LYS A 161 -16.89 -7.97 -18.18
CA LYS A 161 -17.81 -6.83 -18.11
C LYS A 161 -17.03 -5.52 -18.13
N ILE A 162 -17.46 -4.61 -18.99
CA ILE A 162 -16.91 -3.26 -19.08
C ILE A 162 -17.88 -2.32 -18.36
N LYS A 163 -17.34 -1.40 -17.57
CA LYS A 163 -18.05 -0.37 -16.84
C LYS A 163 -17.43 0.99 -17.15
N ASP A 164 -18.29 2.01 -17.21
CA ASP A 164 -17.87 3.40 -17.12
C ASP A 164 -17.59 3.80 -15.67
N GLU A 165 -17.12 5.01 -15.43
CA GLU A 165 -16.79 5.51 -14.08
C GLU A 165 -18.02 6.01 -13.29
N LYS A 166 -19.23 5.98 -13.89
CA LYS A 166 -20.47 6.44 -13.28
C LYS A 166 -21.19 5.36 -12.47
#